data_45d3133f066a7b0d110230221282196b
#
_entry.id   45d3133f066a7b0d110230221282196b
#
_cell.length_a   1.000
_cell.length_b   1.000
_cell.length_c   1.000
_cell.angle_alpha   90.00
_cell.angle_beta   90.00
_cell.angle_gamma   90.00
#
_symmetry.space_group_name_H-M   'P 1'
#
loop_
_entity.id
_entity.type
_entity.pdbx_description
1 polymer ?
#
loop_
_entity_poly.entity_id
_entity_poly.type
_entity_poly.pdbx_seq_one_letter_code
_entity_poly.pdbx_strand_id
1 'polypeptide(L)'
;VSNQYKKSPTWFVDKNVVASGYAEEFPSRVYTESFKKSSTVIKEHHRKHINDRYAPAWKTIEFMTFGAVIKLYEAIKDDEIKEKIAQRYQIENVAVFRNYMQTICSIRNICAHGAVLFDLSLPRSVKRGPSGKMSSQTRHSLNGVLAVILYMMEQISRNRADELRKAP
;
A
#
# COMPACT_ATOMS: atom_id res chain seq x y z
N VAL A 1 -9.61 7.79 5.67
CA VAL A 1 -8.77 8.98 5.89
C VAL A 1 -9.40 10.20 5.23
N SER A 2 -9.52 10.25 3.88
CA SER A 2 -10.07 11.42 3.19
C SER A 2 -11.47 11.85 3.68
N ASN A 3 -12.33 10.91 4.08
CA ASN A 3 -13.64 11.24 4.65
C ASN A 3 -13.55 11.91 6.03
N GLN A 4 -12.52 11.59 6.82
CA GLN A 4 -12.30 12.17 8.14
C GLN A 4 -11.67 13.57 8.04
N TYR A 5 -10.81 13.78 7.04
CA TYR A 5 -10.12 15.04 6.78
C TYR A 5 -10.68 15.77 5.55
N LYS A 6 -12.01 15.83 5.41
CA LYS A 6 -12.70 16.48 4.26
C LYS A 6 -12.27 17.92 4.00
N LYS A 7 -11.85 18.63 5.05
CA LYS A 7 -11.42 20.05 4.96
C LYS A 7 -9.96 20.20 4.50
N SER A 8 -9.17 19.13 4.47
CA SER A 8 -7.77 19.13 4.02
C SER A 8 -7.58 18.19 2.83
N PRO A 9 -7.70 18.70 1.61
CA PRO A 9 -7.51 17.86 0.40
C PRO A 9 -6.09 17.30 0.30
N THR A 10 -5.12 17.90 1.01
CA THR A 10 -3.70 17.50 1.04
C THR A 10 -3.28 16.93 2.39
N TRP A 11 -4.18 16.26 3.11
CA TRP A 11 -3.95 15.70 4.44
C TRP A 11 -2.68 14.79 4.51
N PHE A 12 -2.27 14.20 3.41
CA PHE A 12 -1.11 13.30 3.32
C PHE A 12 0.25 13.99 3.51
N VAL A 13 0.29 15.30 3.57
CA VAL A 13 1.46 16.11 3.92
C VAL A 13 1.22 17.03 5.13
N ASP A 14 0.06 16.93 5.76
CA ASP A 14 -0.25 17.67 6.98
C ASP A 14 0.46 17.01 8.18
N LYS A 15 1.37 17.76 8.81
CA LYS A 15 2.14 17.29 9.97
C LYS A 15 1.28 16.97 11.21
N ASN A 16 0.02 17.40 11.24
CA ASN A 16 -0.92 16.98 12.27
C ASN A 16 -1.50 15.59 12.01
N VAL A 17 -1.52 15.15 10.75
CA VAL A 17 -2.12 13.87 10.30
C VAL A 17 -1.06 12.80 10.12
N VAL A 18 0.09 13.17 9.56
CA VAL A 18 1.19 12.24 9.28
C VAL A 18 2.46 12.64 10.02
N ALA A 19 3.39 11.70 10.16
CA ALA A 19 4.69 11.94 10.78
C ALA A 19 5.44 13.06 10.05
N SER A 20 6.05 13.98 10.81
CA SER A 20 6.73 15.17 10.26
C SER A 20 7.82 14.83 9.26
N GLY A 21 8.66 13.82 9.55
CA GLY A 21 9.70 13.37 8.63
C GLY A 21 9.15 12.87 7.30
N TYR A 22 8.01 12.14 7.31
CA TYR A 22 7.34 11.74 6.08
C TYR A 22 6.88 12.95 5.26
N ALA A 23 6.20 13.92 5.91
CA ALA A 23 5.71 15.11 5.24
C ALA A 23 6.84 15.96 4.62
N GLU A 24 7.99 16.03 5.30
CA GLU A 24 9.18 16.76 4.83
C GLU A 24 9.86 16.08 3.64
N GLU A 25 9.94 14.75 3.65
CA GLU A 25 10.54 13.97 2.56
C GLU A 25 9.61 13.76 1.36
N PHE A 26 8.30 13.94 1.53
CA PHE A 26 7.30 13.67 0.50
C PHE A 26 7.58 14.38 -0.84
N PRO A 27 7.94 15.69 -0.87
CA PRO A 27 8.20 16.39 -2.13
C PRO A 27 9.38 15.80 -2.91
N SER A 28 10.43 15.42 -2.23
CA SER A 28 11.67 14.92 -2.86
C SER A 28 11.61 13.44 -3.22
N ARG A 29 10.87 12.63 -2.46
CA ARG A 29 10.82 11.17 -2.64
C ARG A 29 9.63 10.67 -3.44
N VAL A 30 8.49 11.37 -3.35
CA VAL A 30 7.23 10.91 -3.96
C VAL A 30 6.73 11.92 -4.99
N TYR A 31 6.55 13.18 -4.60
CA TYR A 31 5.94 14.20 -5.46
C TYR A 31 6.97 14.93 -6.32
N THR A 32 7.83 14.19 -6.98
CA THR A 32 8.92 14.67 -7.83
C THR A 32 8.39 15.22 -9.16
N GLU A 33 9.25 15.91 -9.93
CA GLU A 33 8.90 16.37 -11.28
C GLU A 33 8.55 15.17 -12.21
N SER A 34 9.22 14.03 -12.02
CA SER A 34 8.88 12.80 -12.75
C SER A 34 7.47 12.33 -12.40
N PHE A 35 7.09 12.33 -11.12
CA PHE A 35 5.74 11.98 -10.67
C PHE A 35 4.71 12.93 -11.29
N LYS A 36 4.93 14.25 -11.25
CA LYS A 36 4.02 15.23 -11.84
C LYS A 36 3.82 15.02 -13.35
N LYS A 37 4.86 14.54 -14.04
CA LYS A 37 4.83 14.25 -15.48
C LYS A 37 4.27 12.87 -15.82
N SER A 38 4.17 11.95 -14.87
CA SER A 38 3.75 10.56 -15.12
C SER A 38 2.25 10.39 -15.41
N SER A 39 1.40 11.35 -14.97
CA SER A 39 -0.05 11.27 -15.09
C SER A 39 -0.63 12.52 -15.73
N THR A 40 -1.50 12.33 -16.73
CA THR A 40 -2.28 13.41 -17.34
C THR A 40 -3.18 14.12 -16.31
N VAL A 41 -3.74 13.38 -15.36
CA VAL A 41 -4.60 13.92 -14.30
C VAL A 41 -3.85 14.88 -13.38
N ILE A 42 -2.61 14.54 -13.00
CA ILE A 42 -1.75 15.40 -12.16
C ILE A 42 -1.28 16.62 -12.96
N LYS A 43 -0.85 16.44 -14.21
CA LYS A 43 -0.48 17.56 -15.12
C LYS A 43 -1.62 18.55 -15.28
N GLU A 44 -2.80 18.05 -15.58
CA GLU A 44 -3.99 18.89 -15.79
C GLU A 44 -4.41 19.62 -14.52
N HIS A 45 -4.25 18.99 -13.33
CA HIS A 45 -4.48 19.66 -12.07
C HIS A 45 -3.57 20.89 -11.93
N HIS A 46 -2.25 20.74 -12.11
CA HIS A 46 -1.30 21.85 -11.98
C HIS A 46 -1.43 22.90 -13.08
N ARG A 47 -1.91 22.51 -14.28
CA ARG A 47 -2.22 23.46 -15.33
C ARG A 47 -3.37 24.39 -14.97
N LYS A 48 -4.40 23.84 -14.27
CA LYS A 48 -5.59 24.61 -13.84
C LYS A 48 -5.40 25.34 -12.50
N HIS A 49 -4.57 24.79 -11.62
CA HIS A 49 -4.34 25.27 -10.26
C HIS A 49 -2.85 25.51 -10.07
N ILE A 50 -2.36 26.59 -10.66
CA ILE A 50 -0.92 26.94 -10.71
C ILE A 50 -0.31 27.13 -9.32
N ASN A 51 -1.10 27.64 -8.37
CA ASN A 51 -0.64 27.93 -7.00
C ASN A 51 -0.71 26.69 -6.08
N ASP A 52 -1.31 25.58 -6.51
CA ASP A 52 -1.39 24.40 -5.68
C ASP A 52 -0.04 23.66 -5.69
N ARG A 53 0.55 23.50 -4.51
CA ARG A 53 1.79 22.74 -4.35
C ARG A 53 1.58 21.26 -4.63
N TYR A 54 0.41 20.73 -4.31
CA TYR A 54 0.04 19.31 -4.45
C TYR A 54 -1.36 19.18 -5.04
N ALA A 55 -1.56 18.18 -5.88
CA ALA A 55 -2.90 17.75 -6.24
C ALA A 55 -3.60 17.11 -5.02
N PRO A 56 -4.93 17.14 -4.94
CA PRO A 56 -5.69 16.53 -3.84
C PRO A 56 -5.39 15.04 -3.65
N ALA A 57 -5.60 14.56 -2.42
CA ALA A 57 -5.28 13.18 -2.00
C ALA A 57 -5.87 12.12 -2.94
N TRP A 58 -7.13 12.28 -3.38
CA TRP A 58 -7.79 11.31 -4.27
C TRP A 58 -7.14 11.22 -5.65
N LYS A 59 -6.48 12.28 -6.14
CA LYS A 59 -5.68 12.25 -7.37
C LYS A 59 -4.27 11.73 -7.09
N THR A 60 -3.63 12.24 -6.03
CA THR A 60 -2.23 11.94 -5.73
C THR A 60 -2.03 10.47 -5.39
N ILE A 61 -2.86 9.90 -4.50
CA ILE A 61 -2.69 8.53 -3.99
C ILE A 61 -2.90 7.50 -5.10
N GLU A 62 -3.80 7.77 -6.04
CA GLU A 62 -4.08 6.89 -7.18
C GLU A 62 -2.82 6.63 -8.05
N PHE A 63 -1.95 7.62 -8.19
CA PHE A 63 -0.75 7.52 -9.01
C PHE A 63 0.53 7.21 -8.20
N MET A 64 0.43 7.11 -6.88
CA MET A 64 1.57 6.70 -6.06
C MET A 64 1.93 5.23 -6.31
N THR A 65 3.22 4.92 -6.21
CA THR A 65 3.65 3.52 -6.20
C THR A 65 3.08 2.81 -4.96
N PHE A 66 2.88 1.49 -5.06
CA PHE A 66 2.35 0.70 -3.93
C PHE A 66 3.21 0.84 -2.67
N GLY A 67 4.54 0.84 -2.82
CA GLY A 67 5.45 1.07 -1.70
C GLY A 67 5.31 2.47 -1.07
N ALA A 68 5.03 3.50 -1.88
CA ALA A 68 4.78 4.85 -1.37
C ALA A 68 3.44 4.93 -0.60
N VAL A 69 2.40 4.21 -1.06
CA VAL A 69 1.12 4.11 -0.33
C VAL A 69 1.29 3.40 1.02
N ILE A 70 2.11 2.33 1.09
CA ILE A 70 2.43 1.65 2.36
C ILE A 70 3.14 2.62 3.31
N LYS A 71 4.12 3.38 2.84
CA LYS A 71 4.81 4.38 3.67
C LYS A 71 3.88 5.48 4.16
N LEU A 72 2.94 5.94 3.32
CA LEU A 72 1.91 6.88 3.75
C LEU A 72 1.04 6.28 4.86
N TYR A 73 0.58 5.03 4.70
CA TYR A 73 -0.19 4.34 5.74
C TYR A 73 0.60 4.24 7.06
N GLU A 74 1.87 3.88 7.00
CA GLU A 74 2.75 3.81 8.18
C GLU A 74 2.94 5.18 8.84
N ALA A 75 2.97 6.25 8.06
CA ALA A 75 3.16 7.62 8.53
C ALA A 75 1.92 8.25 9.19
N ILE A 76 0.72 7.71 8.98
CA ILE A 76 -0.49 8.20 9.66
C ILE A 76 -0.28 8.12 11.17
N LYS A 77 -0.55 9.23 11.89
CA LYS A 77 -0.36 9.30 13.35
C LYS A 77 -1.50 8.67 14.13
N ASP A 78 -2.71 8.75 13.60
CA ASP A 78 -3.93 8.27 14.25
C ASP A 78 -4.03 6.74 14.07
N ASP A 79 -3.86 6.00 15.17
CA ASP A 79 -3.91 4.54 15.16
C ASP A 79 -5.33 4.00 14.91
N GLU A 80 -6.39 4.71 15.32
CA GLU A 80 -7.76 4.30 15.00
C GLU A 80 -8.01 4.28 13.48
N ILE A 81 -7.42 5.21 12.75
CA ILE A 81 -7.51 5.23 11.27
C ILE A 81 -6.81 4.01 10.69
N LYS A 82 -5.63 3.65 11.19
CA LYS A 82 -4.89 2.46 10.76
C LYS A 82 -5.68 1.19 11.04
N GLU A 83 -6.28 1.09 12.22
CA GLU A 83 -7.14 -0.03 12.60
C GLU A 83 -8.38 -0.13 11.70
N LYS A 84 -9.09 0.96 11.48
CA LYS A 84 -10.25 1.02 10.57
C LYS A 84 -9.89 0.61 9.14
N ILE A 85 -8.69 0.94 8.66
CA ILE A 85 -8.21 0.49 7.35
C ILE A 85 -7.96 -1.02 7.36
N ALA A 86 -7.26 -1.54 8.37
CA ALA A 86 -6.96 -2.97 8.51
C ALA A 86 -8.25 -3.81 8.64
N GLN A 87 -9.22 -3.34 9.43
CA GLN A 87 -10.52 -3.98 9.64
C GLN A 87 -11.34 -4.13 8.33
N ARG A 88 -11.17 -3.23 7.36
CA ARG A 88 -11.79 -3.41 6.03
C ARG A 88 -11.31 -4.66 5.30
N TYR A 89 -10.13 -5.15 5.67
CA TYR A 89 -9.55 -6.41 5.18
C TYR A 89 -9.73 -7.55 6.20
N GLN A 90 -10.63 -7.38 7.19
CA GLN A 90 -10.88 -8.34 8.27
C GLN A 90 -9.60 -8.71 9.04
N ILE A 91 -8.68 -7.76 9.21
CA ILE A 91 -7.45 -7.90 9.96
C ILE A 91 -7.51 -6.96 11.16
N GLU A 92 -7.57 -7.50 12.38
CA GLU A 92 -7.65 -6.70 13.60
C GLU A 92 -6.29 -6.08 13.97
N ASN A 93 -5.20 -6.81 13.71
CA ASN A 93 -3.86 -6.38 14.10
C ASN A 93 -3.17 -5.58 12.99
N VAL A 94 -2.95 -4.29 13.25
CA VAL A 94 -2.29 -3.35 12.33
C VAL A 94 -0.91 -3.84 11.89
N ALA A 95 -0.14 -4.50 12.79
CA ALA A 95 1.18 -5.01 12.44
C ALA A 95 1.11 -6.23 11.51
N VAL A 96 0.03 -7.02 11.56
CA VAL A 96 -0.24 -8.10 10.60
C VAL A 96 -0.63 -7.51 9.26
N PHE A 97 -1.55 -6.54 9.24
CA PHE A 97 -1.94 -5.86 8.01
C PHE A 97 -0.74 -5.23 7.28
N ARG A 98 0.09 -4.49 8.04
CA ARG A 98 1.33 -3.90 7.50
C ARG A 98 2.27 -4.96 6.90
N ASN A 99 2.48 -6.08 7.61
CA ASN A 99 3.31 -7.17 7.12
C ASN A 99 2.76 -7.77 5.82
N TYR A 100 1.45 -7.98 5.72
CA TYR A 100 0.81 -8.48 4.51
C TYR A 100 0.99 -7.54 3.32
N MET A 101 0.77 -6.24 3.53
CA MET A 101 0.99 -5.24 2.48
C MET A 101 2.46 -5.20 2.03
N GLN A 102 3.40 -5.26 2.97
CA GLN A 102 4.84 -5.30 2.67
C GLN A 102 5.23 -6.59 1.92
N THR A 103 4.64 -7.73 2.28
CA THR A 103 4.86 -9.02 1.60
C THR A 103 4.39 -8.94 0.14
N ILE A 104 3.19 -8.43 -0.11
CA ILE A 104 2.65 -8.23 -1.47
C ILE A 104 3.53 -7.26 -2.27
N CYS A 105 3.98 -6.16 -1.65
CA CYS A 105 4.86 -5.20 -2.30
C CYS A 105 6.20 -5.84 -2.70
N SER A 106 6.77 -6.65 -1.84
CA SER A 106 8.05 -7.34 -2.09
C SER A 106 7.93 -8.29 -3.27
N ILE A 107 6.92 -9.16 -3.30
CA ILE A 107 6.75 -10.11 -4.41
C ILE A 107 6.44 -9.40 -5.73
N ARG A 108 5.58 -8.39 -5.70
CA ARG A 108 5.28 -7.57 -6.88
C ARG A 108 6.55 -6.94 -7.46
N ASN A 109 7.45 -6.45 -6.60
CA ASN A 109 8.71 -5.86 -7.06
C ASN A 109 9.65 -6.94 -7.64
N ILE A 110 9.75 -8.11 -7.02
CA ILE A 110 10.51 -9.25 -7.54
C ILE A 110 10.02 -9.60 -8.96
N CYS A 111 8.71 -9.75 -9.15
CA CYS A 111 8.12 -10.02 -10.47
C CYS A 111 8.37 -8.89 -11.47
N ALA A 112 8.23 -7.63 -11.05
CA ALA A 112 8.40 -6.47 -11.92
C ALA A 112 9.85 -6.30 -12.41
N HIS A 113 10.83 -6.81 -11.66
CA HIS A 113 12.25 -6.79 -12.04
C HIS A 113 12.71 -8.08 -12.73
N GLY A 114 11.79 -8.98 -13.09
CA GLY A 114 12.11 -10.22 -13.81
C GLY A 114 12.91 -11.24 -13.00
N ALA A 115 12.91 -11.14 -11.67
CA ALA A 115 13.61 -12.10 -10.83
C ALA A 115 12.84 -13.41 -10.70
N VAL A 116 13.56 -14.50 -10.47
CA VAL A 116 13.03 -15.86 -10.39
C VAL A 116 12.30 -16.05 -9.06
N LEU A 117 11.10 -16.63 -9.12
CA LEU A 117 10.30 -16.97 -7.94
C LEU A 117 10.55 -18.39 -7.42
N PHE A 118 11.21 -19.22 -8.21
CA PHE A 118 11.56 -20.58 -7.82
C PHE A 118 12.50 -20.54 -6.61
N ASP A 119 12.19 -21.35 -5.60
CA ASP A 119 12.92 -21.42 -4.33
C ASP A 119 13.06 -20.07 -3.60
N LEU A 120 12.08 -19.18 -3.79
CA LEU A 120 12.05 -17.88 -3.15
C LEU A 120 12.00 -18.01 -1.63
N SER A 121 13.03 -17.50 -0.96
CA SER A 121 13.02 -17.26 0.48
C SER A 121 12.83 -15.79 0.79
N LEU A 122 11.77 -15.46 1.50
CA LEU A 122 11.51 -14.09 1.91
C LEU A 122 12.49 -13.64 3.00
N PRO A 123 13.08 -12.45 2.91
CA PRO A 123 13.95 -11.91 3.95
C PRO A 123 13.19 -11.62 5.25
N ARG A 124 11.88 -11.53 5.15
CA ARG A 124 10.97 -11.29 6.28
C ARG A 124 9.79 -12.24 6.22
N SER A 125 9.57 -13.00 7.30
CA SER A 125 8.47 -13.96 7.36
C SER A 125 7.09 -13.30 7.32
N VAL A 126 6.13 -13.98 6.70
CA VAL A 126 4.71 -13.65 6.83
C VAL A 126 4.30 -13.79 8.29
N LYS A 127 3.66 -12.77 8.86
CA LYS A 127 3.12 -12.82 10.22
C LYS A 127 1.91 -13.76 10.28
N ARG A 128 1.74 -14.41 11.45
CA ARG A 128 0.53 -15.19 11.73
C ARG A 128 -0.69 -14.27 11.71
N GLY A 129 -1.75 -14.71 11.05
CA GLY A 129 -2.98 -13.93 10.90
C GLY A 129 -4.03 -14.70 10.11
N PRO A 130 -5.05 -14.04 9.59
CA PRO A 130 -6.21 -14.68 8.99
C PRO A 130 -5.94 -15.35 7.61
N SER A 131 -4.76 -15.15 7.01
CA SER A 131 -4.40 -15.85 5.75
C SER A 131 -4.18 -17.36 5.91
N GLY A 132 -4.38 -17.90 7.10
CA GLY A 132 -4.33 -19.33 7.40
C GLY A 132 -3.20 -19.75 8.31
N LYS A 133 -3.28 -21.01 8.76
CA LYS A 133 -2.23 -21.63 9.60
C LYS A 133 -1.05 -22.03 8.70
N MET A 134 0.14 -21.54 9.03
CA MET A 134 1.36 -21.80 8.28
C MET A 134 2.48 -22.26 9.22
N SER A 135 3.27 -23.24 8.75
CA SER A 135 4.52 -23.61 9.43
C SER A 135 5.53 -22.46 9.37
N SER A 136 6.59 -22.53 10.17
CA SER A 136 7.68 -21.54 10.11
C SER A 136 8.29 -21.47 8.71
N GLN A 137 8.54 -22.61 8.10
CA GLN A 137 9.11 -22.71 6.75
C GLN A 137 8.17 -22.10 5.69
N THR A 138 6.87 -22.44 5.71
CA THR A 138 5.87 -21.91 4.78
C THR A 138 5.81 -20.39 4.83
N ARG A 139 5.95 -19.78 6.02
CA ARG A 139 5.90 -18.30 6.18
C ARG A 139 7.06 -17.55 5.52
N HIS A 140 8.13 -18.24 5.15
CA HIS A 140 9.26 -17.66 4.41
C HIS A 140 9.22 -17.98 2.92
N SER A 141 8.35 -18.90 2.48
CA SER A 141 8.28 -19.39 1.12
C SER A 141 7.23 -18.65 0.27
N LEU A 142 7.27 -18.91 -1.04
CA LEU A 142 6.27 -18.44 -2.00
C LEU A 142 4.83 -18.86 -1.61
N ASN A 143 4.65 -20.08 -1.03
CA ASN A 143 3.34 -20.54 -0.60
C ASN A 143 2.73 -19.63 0.49
N GLY A 144 3.55 -19.12 1.42
CA GLY A 144 3.08 -18.15 2.40
C GLY A 144 2.67 -16.82 1.76
N VAL A 145 3.40 -16.38 0.75
CA VAL A 145 3.05 -15.18 -0.03
C VAL A 145 1.71 -15.36 -0.76
N LEU A 146 1.54 -16.50 -1.45
CA LEU A 146 0.31 -16.79 -2.20
C LEU A 146 -0.91 -16.84 -1.27
N ALA A 147 -0.77 -17.43 -0.08
CA ALA A 147 -1.85 -17.43 0.91
C ALA A 147 -2.24 -16.00 1.35
N VAL A 148 -1.27 -15.10 1.54
CA VAL A 148 -1.54 -13.70 1.84
C VAL A 148 -2.23 -13.00 0.66
N ILE A 149 -1.74 -13.20 -0.56
CA ILE A 149 -2.33 -12.59 -1.76
C ILE A 149 -3.78 -13.04 -1.92
N LEU A 150 -4.04 -14.35 -1.84
CA LEU A 150 -5.38 -14.92 -1.95
C LEU A 150 -6.31 -14.35 -0.89
N TYR A 151 -5.88 -14.34 0.38
CA TYR A 151 -6.65 -13.77 1.46
C TYR A 151 -7.02 -12.30 1.20
N MET A 152 -6.04 -11.47 0.85
CA MET A 152 -6.26 -10.05 0.59
C MET A 152 -7.16 -9.81 -0.63
N MET A 153 -7.02 -10.63 -1.68
CA MET A 153 -7.90 -10.56 -2.85
C MET A 153 -9.34 -10.92 -2.51
N GLU A 154 -9.59 -11.91 -1.66
CA GLU A 154 -10.94 -12.26 -1.19
C GLU A 154 -11.64 -11.10 -0.51
N GLN A 155 -10.91 -10.26 0.24
CA GLN A 155 -11.48 -9.07 0.88
C GLN A 155 -11.85 -7.97 -0.14
N ILE A 156 -11.28 -8.00 -1.34
CA ILE A 156 -11.52 -7.01 -2.40
C ILE A 156 -12.54 -7.55 -3.42
N SER A 157 -12.32 -8.77 -3.91
CA SER A 157 -13.12 -9.42 -4.94
C SER A 157 -12.99 -10.94 -4.89
N ARG A 158 -14.05 -11.61 -4.45
CA ARG A 158 -14.11 -13.09 -4.40
C ARG A 158 -13.90 -13.72 -5.78
N ASN A 159 -14.52 -13.14 -6.82
CA ASN A 159 -14.39 -13.66 -8.19
C ASN A 159 -12.92 -13.69 -8.64
N ARG A 160 -12.16 -12.62 -8.36
CA ARG A 160 -10.73 -12.55 -8.69
C ARG A 160 -9.89 -13.53 -7.89
N ALA A 161 -10.22 -13.75 -6.63
CA ALA A 161 -9.54 -14.75 -5.81
C ALA A 161 -9.81 -16.18 -6.33
N ASP A 162 -11.04 -16.45 -6.77
CA ASP A 162 -11.41 -17.76 -7.34
C ASP A 162 -10.75 -18.01 -8.72
N GLU A 163 -10.62 -16.96 -9.55
CA GLU A 163 -9.86 -17.01 -10.79
C GLU A 163 -8.39 -17.37 -10.53
N LEU A 164 -7.78 -16.73 -9.54
CA LEU A 164 -6.37 -17.00 -9.18
C LEU A 164 -6.17 -18.43 -8.65
N ARG A 165 -7.13 -18.99 -7.89
CA ARG A 165 -7.07 -20.37 -7.42
C ARG A 165 -7.17 -21.40 -8.53
N LYS A 166 -7.83 -21.07 -9.62
CA LYS A 166 -8.04 -21.96 -10.77
C LYS A 166 -6.92 -21.82 -11.82
N ALA A 167 -6.06 -20.83 -11.67
CA ALA A 167 -4.92 -20.66 -12.57
C ALA A 167 -3.99 -21.85 -12.46
N PRO A 168 -3.51 -22.41 -13.61
CA PRO A 168 -2.66 -23.59 -13.68
C PRO A 168 -1.28 -23.33 -13.04
#